data_d77410d6c3a8b7422d3406da55cf2d26
#
_entry.id   d77410d6c3a8b7422d3406da55cf2d26
#
_cell.length_a   1.000
_cell.length_b   1.000
_cell.length_c   1.000
_cell.angle_alpha   90.00
_cell.angle_beta   90.00
_cell.angle_gamma   90.00
#
_symmetry.space_group_name_H-M   'P 1'
#
loop_
_entity.id
_entity.type
_entity.pdbx_description
1 polymer ?
#
loop_
_entity_poly.entity_id
_entity_poly.type
_entity_poly.pdbx_seq_one_letter_code
_entity_poly.pdbx_strand_id
1 'polypeptide(L)'
;MKGPQNRVLGIFLGIFFSIVIAPALAHDPSRPELNGWFNKLASGRGLCCSLTDGVTVADPDWESRDGRYRVRLYGEWIDVPDDALITEPNRFGRTMVWPMLFNGKISVRCFMPGSMT
;
A
#
# COMPACT_ATOMS: atom_id res chain seq x y z
N MET A 1 -37.45 -33.82 -33.16
CA MET A 1 -37.15 -33.49 -32.89
C MET A 1 -36.38 -33.01 -32.32
N LYS A 2 -36.10 -32.72 -32.16
CA LYS A 2 -35.53 -32.24 -31.60
C LYS A 2 -34.75 -31.56 -31.33
N GLY A 3 -34.40 -31.18 -31.07
CA GLY A 3 -33.85 -30.50 -30.68
C GLY A 3 -32.88 -29.98 -30.42
N PRO A 4 -32.59 -29.65 -30.31
CA PRO A 4 -31.65 -29.14 -29.99
C PRO A 4 -31.08 -28.42 -29.28
N GLN A 5 -31.02 -28.17 -29.04
CA GLN A 5 -30.51 -27.60 -28.45
C GLN A 5 -29.53 -27.03 -28.16
N ASN A 6 -29.18 -26.77 -28.13
CA ASN A 6 -28.35 -26.34 -27.90
C ASN A 6 -27.80 -25.60 -27.36
N ARG A 7 -27.71 -25.29 -27.00
CA ARG A 7 -27.27 -24.65 -26.58
C ARG A 7 -26.31 -24.05 -26.31
N VAL A 8 -25.96 -23.67 -26.11
CA VAL A 8 -25.13 -23.08 -25.97
C VAL A 8 -24.60 -22.63 -25.25
N LEU A 9 -24.57 -22.49 -24.97
CA LEU A 9 -24.16 -22.11 -24.28
C LEU A 9 -23.27 -21.51 -23.84
N GLY A 10 -23.02 -21.31 -23.39
CA GLY A 10 -22.33 -20.85 -22.70
C GLY A 10 -21.34 -20.23 -22.80
N ILE A 11 -21.34 -19.68 -23.03
CA ILE A 11 -20.46 -19.15 -23.32
C ILE A 11 -20.12 -18.19 -22.63
N PHE A 12 -20.14 -18.16 -21.78
CA PHE A 12 -19.75 -17.33 -21.15
C PHE A 12 -18.66 -17.23 -20.91
N LEU A 13 -17.96 -17.13 -21.34
CA LEU A 13 -17.00 -16.70 -21.28
C LEU A 13 -16.76 -15.76 -20.61
N GLY A 14 -16.87 -15.81 -19.80
CA GLY A 14 -16.58 -15.04 -18.92
C GLY A 14 -15.52 -14.22 -19.02
N ILE A 15 -15.68 -13.19 -19.25
CA ILE A 15 -14.79 -12.38 -19.24
C ILE A 15 -14.66 -11.91 -17.95
N PHE A 16 -13.78 -12.33 -17.33
CA PHE A 16 -13.50 -11.87 -16.16
C PHE A 16 -12.69 -10.75 -16.27
N PHE A 17 -13.15 -9.67 -16.14
CA PHE A 17 -12.40 -8.62 -15.83
C PHE A 17 -12.07 -8.65 -14.44
N SER A 18 -11.09 -9.22 -14.12
CA SER A 18 -10.46 -8.98 -12.90
C SER A 18 -9.94 -7.61 -12.92
N ILE A 19 -10.60 -6.78 -12.31
CA ILE A 19 -10.05 -5.53 -12.03
C ILE A 19 -9.08 -5.73 -10.92
N VAL A 20 -7.88 -5.85 -11.27
CA VAL A 20 -6.87 -5.89 -10.28
C VAL A 20 -6.63 -4.47 -9.87
N ILE A 21 -7.15 -4.11 -8.74
CA ILE A 21 -6.83 -2.85 -8.17
C ILE A 21 -5.51 -3.07 -7.48
N ALA A 22 -4.46 -2.82 -8.19
CA ALA A 22 -3.15 -2.87 -7.57
C ALA A 22 -3.01 -1.66 -6.68
N PRO A 23 -2.56 -1.82 -5.44
CA PRO A 23 -2.25 -0.66 -4.62
C PRO A 23 -1.15 0.15 -5.27
N ALA A 24 -1.18 1.45 -5.12
CA ALA A 24 -0.12 2.28 -5.65
C ALA A 24 1.14 2.00 -4.84
N LEU A 25 2.18 1.57 -5.50
CA LEU A 25 3.45 1.25 -4.88
C LEU A 25 4.34 2.49 -4.84
N ALA A 26 5.42 2.42 -4.04
CA ALA A 26 6.36 3.51 -3.90
C ALA A 26 6.97 3.93 -5.23
N HIS A 27 7.16 3.00 -6.16
CA HIS A 27 7.65 3.34 -7.49
C HIS A 27 6.46 3.43 -8.43
N ASP A 28 5.89 4.61 -8.55
CA ASP A 28 4.71 4.86 -9.35
C ASP A 28 5.12 5.16 -10.79
N PRO A 29 4.73 4.32 -11.75
CA PRO A 29 5.08 4.58 -13.15
C PRO A 29 4.53 5.89 -13.69
N SER A 30 3.48 6.44 -13.09
CA SER A 30 2.93 7.71 -13.53
C SER A 30 3.73 8.90 -13.02
N ARG A 31 4.65 8.69 -12.10
CA ARG A 31 5.48 9.74 -11.52
C ARG A 31 6.93 9.27 -11.38
N PRO A 32 7.59 8.98 -12.50
CA PRO A 32 8.95 8.44 -12.45
C PRO A 32 9.96 9.42 -11.86
N GLU A 33 9.65 10.71 -11.84
CA GLU A 33 10.54 11.70 -11.26
C GLU A 33 10.71 11.51 -9.74
N LEU A 34 9.83 10.77 -9.10
CA LEU A 34 9.92 10.49 -7.67
C LEU A 34 10.74 9.25 -7.35
N ASN A 35 11.11 8.44 -8.34
CA ASN A 35 11.81 7.19 -8.07
C ASN A 35 13.10 7.37 -7.27
N GLY A 36 13.91 8.38 -7.64
CA GLY A 36 15.15 8.63 -6.91
C GLY A 36 14.91 9.04 -5.47
N TRP A 37 13.84 9.80 -5.25
CA TRP A 37 13.47 10.22 -3.90
C TRP A 37 13.00 9.01 -3.06
N PHE A 38 12.12 8.18 -3.63
CA PHE A 38 11.67 6.98 -2.94
C PHE A 38 12.84 6.08 -2.54
N ASN A 39 13.82 5.95 -3.43
CA ASN A 39 14.97 5.08 -3.15
C ASN A 39 15.82 5.57 -1.99
N LYS A 40 15.71 6.84 -1.64
CA LYS A 40 16.49 7.42 -0.56
C LYS A 40 15.71 7.60 0.72
N LEU A 41 14.41 7.33 0.70
CA LEU A 41 13.60 7.47 1.91
C LEU A 41 14.09 6.51 2.98
N ALA A 42 14.18 7.03 4.19
CA ALA A 42 14.63 6.25 5.32
C ALA A 42 13.93 6.68 6.58
N SER A 43 13.80 5.79 7.51
CA SER A 43 13.37 6.06 8.87
C SER A 43 14.56 5.74 9.80
N GLY A 44 14.35 5.84 11.10
CA GLY A 44 15.34 5.38 12.05
C GLY A 44 15.67 3.90 11.90
N ARG A 45 14.82 3.17 11.19
CA ARG A 45 15.03 1.74 10.94
C ARG A 45 15.82 1.45 9.68
N GLY A 46 16.16 2.49 8.92
CA GLY A 46 16.96 2.36 7.69
C GLY A 46 16.18 2.68 6.45
N LEU A 47 16.76 2.35 5.30
CA LEU A 47 16.13 2.62 4.01
C LEU A 47 14.81 1.86 3.90
N CYS A 48 13.77 2.59 3.51
CA CYS A 48 12.42 2.02 3.47
C CYS A 48 12.29 0.93 2.42
N CYS A 49 12.83 1.14 1.24
CA CYS A 49 12.68 0.20 0.13
C CYS A 49 13.71 -0.93 0.10
N SER A 50 14.55 -1.06 1.11
CA SER A 50 15.59 -2.09 1.08
C SER A 50 15.06 -3.49 1.38
N LEU A 51 13.98 -3.61 2.13
CA LEU A 51 13.44 -4.91 2.54
C LEU A 51 11.99 -5.12 2.11
N THR A 52 11.30 -4.06 1.75
CA THR A 52 9.89 -4.15 1.40
C THR A 52 9.51 -2.95 0.55
N ASP A 53 8.38 -3.05 -0.14
CA ASP A 53 7.86 -1.94 -0.92
C ASP A 53 6.85 -1.15 -0.12
N GLY A 54 6.77 0.15 -0.41
CA GLY A 54 5.77 0.98 0.21
C GLY A 54 4.43 0.84 -0.51
N VAL A 55 3.37 0.94 0.26
CA VAL A 55 2.01 0.94 -0.28
C VAL A 55 1.25 2.14 0.24
N THR A 56 0.31 2.63 -0.54
CA THR A 56 -0.54 3.74 -0.11
C THR A 56 -1.55 3.27 0.91
N VAL A 57 -1.91 4.17 1.81
CA VAL A 57 -2.88 3.90 2.86
C VAL A 57 -4.05 4.85 2.69
N ALA A 58 -5.25 4.33 2.59
CA ALA A 58 -6.45 5.15 2.50
C ALA A 58 -6.71 5.84 3.85
N ASP A 59 -7.32 7.00 3.82
CA ASP A 59 -7.56 7.78 5.03
C ASP A 59 -8.25 7.01 6.16
N PRO A 60 -9.26 6.18 5.91
CA PRO A 60 -9.87 5.44 7.02
C PRO A 60 -8.95 4.39 7.67
N ASP A 61 -7.82 4.10 7.03
CA ASP A 61 -6.92 3.06 7.48
C ASP A 61 -5.71 3.56 8.25
N TRP A 62 -5.70 4.83 8.60
CA TRP A 62 -4.66 5.36 9.48
C TRP A 62 -5.23 6.50 10.32
N GLU A 63 -4.60 6.75 11.41
CA GLU A 63 -5.01 7.84 12.28
C GLU A 63 -3.83 8.41 13.05
N SER A 64 -4.00 9.66 13.46
CA SER A 64 -3.00 10.35 14.26
C SER A 64 -3.66 10.79 15.56
N ARG A 65 -2.98 10.57 16.66
CA ARG A 65 -3.45 11.01 17.97
C ARG A 65 -2.26 11.37 18.83
N ASP A 66 -2.24 12.61 19.30
CA ASP A 66 -1.18 13.11 20.19
C ASP A 66 0.22 12.89 19.64
N GLY A 67 0.39 13.11 18.32
CA GLY A 67 1.70 12.95 17.68
C GLY A 67 2.08 11.51 17.40
N ARG A 68 1.20 10.58 17.67
CA ARG A 68 1.44 9.17 17.38
C ARG A 68 0.53 8.72 16.26
N TYR A 69 1.00 7.71 15.52
CA TYR A 69 0.27 7.21 14.37
C TYR A 69 -0.07 5.74 14.53
N ARG A 70 -1.20 5.35 13.96
CA ARG A 70 -1.62 3.96 13.86
C ARG A 70 -2.04 3.71 12.43
N VAL A 71 -1.79 2.53 11.94
CA VAL A 71 -2.16 2.15 10.58
C VAL A 71 -2.83 0.78 10.62
N ARG A 72 -3.84 0.59 9.80
CA ARG A 72 -4.51 -0.69 9.70
C ARG A 72 -3.89 -1.49 8.56
N LEU A 73 -3.31 -2.62 8.89
CA LEU A 73 -2.65 -3.51 7.94
C LEU A 73 -3.23 -4.90 8.12
N TYR A 74 -3.69 -5.48 7.03
CA TYR A 74 -4.25 -6.83 7.04
C TYR A 74 -5.33 -7.01 8.12
N GLY A 75 -6.17 -5.99 8.28
CA GLY A 75 -7.27 -6.02 9.24
C GLY A 75 -6.90 -5.72 10.68
N GLU A 76 -5.64 -5.41 10.97
CA GLU A 76 -5.20 -5.11 12.32
C GLU A 76 -4.69 -3.68 12.43
N TRP A 77 -5.02 -3.03 13.53
CA TRP A 77 -4.48 -1.72 13.84
C TRP A 77 -3.10 -1.89 14.49
N ILE A 78 -2.11 -1.29 13.86
CA ILE A 78 -0.72 -1.41 14.29
C ILE A 78 -0.23 -0.02 14.69
N ASP A 79 0.36 0.08 15.86
CA ASP A 79 0.99 1.33 16.27
C ASP A 79 2.27 1.52 15.47
N VAL A 80 2.46 2.72 14.95
CA VAL A 80 3.67 3.05 14.21
C VAL A 80 4.75 3.42 15.22
N PRO A 81 5.83 2.66 15.28
CA PRO A 81 6.92 3.03 16.19
C PRO A 81 7.53 4.37 15.83
N ASP A 82 7.97 5.12 16.80
CA ASP A 82 8.55 6.45 16.55
C ASP A 82 9.71 6.37 15.57
N ASP A 83 10.53 5.34 15.65
CA ASP A 83 11.68 5.19 14.76
C ASP A 83 11.32 4.75 13.35
N ALA A 84 10.06 4.40 13.10
CA ALA A 84 9.59 4.09 11.76
C ALA A 84 9.05 5.32 11.03
N LEU A 85 8.87 6.41 11.73
CA LEU A 85 8.28 7.60 11.13
C LEU A 85 9.28 8.30 10.22
N ILE A 86 8.84 8.60 8.99
CA ILE A 86 9.63 9.42 8.08
C ILE A 86 9.33 10.88 8.41
N THR A 87 10.39 11.65 8.65
CA THR A 87 10.23 13.03 9.09
C THR A 87 10.44 14.05 7.99
N GLU A 88 10.95 13.64 6.83
CA GLU A 88 11.11 14.59 5.74
C GLU A 88 9.76 14.84 5.04
N PRO A 89 9.62 15.95 4.32
CA PRO A 89 8.35 16.28 3.67
C PRO A 89 7.91 15.20 2.69
N ASN A 90 6.62 14.93 2.69
CA ASN A 90 6.03 13.94 1.80
C ASN A 90 5.83 14.55 0.41
N ARG A 91 6.71 14.20 -0.52
CA ARG A 91 6.62 14.71 -1.89
C ARG A 91 5.56 14.02 -2.71
N PHE A 92 5.14 12.85 -2.27
CA PHE A 92 4.11 12.09 -2.99
C PHE A 92 2.71 12.61 -2.64
N GLY A 93 2.55 13.13 -1.43
CA GLY A 93 1.29 13.70 -0.96
C GLY A 93 0.36 12.71 -0.28
N ARG A 94 0.48 11.44 -0.58
CA ARG A 94 -0.40 10.42 -0.02
C ARG A 94 0.29 9.70 1.13
N THR A 95 -0.52 9.20 2.06
CA THR A 95 0.02 8.42 3.17
C THR A 95 0.54 7.09 2.66
N MET A 96 1.70 6.72 3.11
CA MET A 96 2.33 5.45 2.72
C MET A 96 2.91 4.73 3.91
N VAL A 97 2.92 3.40 3.82
CA VAL A 97 3.51 2.54 4.82
C VAL A 97 4.37 1.49 4.14
N TRP A 98 5.47 1.13 4.77
CA TRP A 98 6.32 0.02 4.32
C TRP A 98 6.18 -1.09 5.36
N PRO A 99 5.24 -2.02 5.13
CA PRO A 99 4.98 -3.08 6.08
C PRO A 99 6.00 -4.21 5.94
N MET A 100 6.27 -4.88 7.04
CA MET A 100 7.12 -6.06 7.05
C MET A 100 6.40 -7.16 7.79
N LEU A 101 6.57 -8.40 7.32
CA LEU A 101 6.04 -9.54 8.00
C LEU A 101 7.22 -10.36 8.50
N PHE A 102 7.32 -10.56 9.81
CA PHE A 102 8.42 -11.27 10.39
C PHE A 102 7.88 -12.24 11.42
N ASN A 103 8.10 -13.52 11.19
CA ASN A 103 7.61 -14.58 12.08
C ASN A 103 6.11 -14.48 12.33
N GLY A 104 5.34 -14.15 11.28
CA GLY A 104 3.90 -14.01 11.41
C GLY A 104 3.44 -12.71 12.08
N LYS A 105 4.38 -11.84 12.47
CA LYS A 105 4.03 -10.55 13.05
C LYS A 105 4.20 -9.44 12.04
N ILE A 106 3.23 -8.54 12.02
CA ILE A 106 3.28 -7.37 11.16
C ILE A 106 4.07 -6.28 11.89
N SER A 107 5.02 -5.72 11.21
CA SER A 107 5.77 -4.57 11.73
C SER A 107 5.85 -3.51 10.65
N VAL A 108 6.26 -2.30 11.04
CA VAL A 108 6.35 -1.17 10.13
C VAL A 108 7.80 -0.74 10.03
N ARG A 109 8.35 -0.81 8.83
CA ARG A 109 9.70 -0.31 8.62
C ARG A 109 9.71 1.20 8.47
N CYS A 110 8.75 1.74 7.73
CA CYS A 110 8.61 3.18 7.51
C CYS A 110 7.14 3.54 7.43
N PHE A 111 6.81 4.72 7.89
CA PHE A 111 5.48 5.28 7.73
C PHE A 111 5.61 6.77 7.38
N MET A 112 4.91 7.18 6.33
CA MET A 112 4.95 8.54 5.86
C MET A 112 3.54 9.10 5.83
N PRO A 113 3.19 9.96 6.79
CA PRO A 113 1.84 10.53 6.80
C PRO A 113 1.63 11.43 5.59
N GLY A 114 0.44 11.41 5.06
CA GLY A 114 0.07 12.26 3.96
C GLY A 114 -0.12 13.71 4.39
N SER A 115 -0.20 14.57 3.37
CA SER A 115 -0.50 15.95 3.69
C SER A 115 -1.96 16.01 4.08
N MET A 116 -2.17 16.47 5.29
CA MET A 116 -3.52 16.71 5.75
C MET A 116 -3.94 18.07 5.28
N THR A 117 -4.65 18.14 4.24
CA THR A 117 -5.24 19.39 3.80
C THR A 117 -6.74 19.30 3.90
#